data_acd00d7b1856886653005f613457cbef
#
_entry.id   acd00d7b1856886653005f613457cbef
#
_cell.length_a   1.000
_cell.length_b   1.000
_cell.length_c   1.000
_cell.angle_alpha   90.00
_cell.angle_beta   90.00
_cell.angle_gamma   90.00
#
_symmetry.space_group_name_H-M   'P 1'
#
loop_
_entity.id
_entity.type
_entity.pdbx_description
1 polymer ?
#
loop_
_entity_poly.entity_id
_entity_poly.type
_entity_poly.pdbx_seq_one_letter_code
_entity_poly.pdbx_strand_id
1 'polypeptide(L)'
;MPTATKRAPTAVKRPPTKAAAATSKPYMRFHHSQALRDQTLQVLAAVEGAERASAHAGQLAELVMTLTDSGLDQYFVQSLKATKAGFVVQQSAALGMAGVQKVMGTVVRNVLGRMDDRQLLSVCASIRQFMV
;
A
#
# COMPACT_ATOMS: atom_id res chain seq x y z
N MET A 1 -31.10 19.16 -38.37
CA MET A 1 -31.80 17.97 -37.99
C MET A 1 -30.93 16.92 -37.42
N PRO A 2 -30.23 16.21 -38.22
CA PRO A 2 -29.42 15.08 -37.74
C PRO A 2 -28.31 15.51 -36.81
N THR A 3 -27.93 16.72 -36.85
CA THR A 3 -26.82 17.19 -36.05
C THR A 3 -27.08 17.21 -34.56
N ALA A 4 -28.28 17.48 -34.19
CA ALA A 4 -28.61 17.54 -32.77
C ALA A 4 -28.38 16.19 -32.08
N THR A 5 -28.62 15.14 -32.80
CA THR A 5 -28.54 13.83 -32.26
C THR A 5 -27.12 13.41 -31.86
N LYS A 6 -26.17 13.84 -32.63
CA LYS A 6 -24.79 13.45 -32.39
C LYS A 6 -24.23 13.96 -31.10
N ARG A 7 -24.53 15.19 -30.83
CA ARG A 7 -23.93 15.84 -29.68
C ARG A 7 -24.41 15.28 -28.39
N ALA A 8 -25.65 14.96 -28.33
CA ALA A 8 -26.20 14.45 -27.08
C ALA A 8 -25.46 13.25 -26.51
N PRO A 9 -25.21 12.23 -27.30
CA PRO A 9 -24.49 11.08 -26.75
C PRO A 9 -23.09 11.42 -26.31
N THR A 10 -22.44 12.31 -26.99
CA THR A 10 -21.10 12.67 -26.63
C THR A 10 -21.03 13.36 -25.28
N ALA A 11 -21.95 14.25 -25.04
CA ALA A 11 -21.97 14.97 -23.79
C ALA A 11 -22.30 14.07 -22.61
N VAL A 12 -23.14 13.12 -22.83
CA VAL A 12 -23.60 12.24 -21.77
C VAL A 12 -22.48 11.39 -21.16
N LYS A 13 -21.53 11.00 -21.96
CA LYS A 13 -20.49 10.10 -21.48
C LYS A 13 -19.61 10.72 -20.42
N ARG A 14 -19.25 11.96 -20.59
CA ARG A 14 -18.29 12.57 -19.72
C ARG A 14 -18.80 12.89 -18.33
N PRO A 15 -19.97 13.47 -18.18
CA PRO A 15 -20.42 13.89 -16.86
C PRO A 15 -20.41 12.78 -15.81
N PRO A 16 -20.87 11.58 -16.09
CA PRO A 16 -20.85 10.52 -15.08
C PRO A 16 -19.45 10.19 -14.61
N THR A 17 -18.52 10.14 -15.52
CA THR A 17 -17.13 9.84 -15.19
C THR A 17 -16.52 10.91 -14.30
N LYS A 18 -16.78 12.16 -14.61
CA LYS A 18 -16.28 13.25 -13.82
C LYS A 18 -16.89 13.27 -12.44
N ALA A 19 -18.16 13.03 -12.35
CA ALA A 19 -18.83 13.02 -11.07
C ALA A 19 -18.25 11.93 -10.17
N ALA A 20 -18.01 10.75 -10.70
CA ALA A 20 -17.40 9.67 -9.94
C ALA A 20 -15.99 10.05 -9.48
N ALA A 21 -15.21 10.65 -10.34
CA ALA A 21 -13.87 11.08 -9.99
C ALA A 21 -13.87 12.18 -8.93
N ALA A 22 -14.85 13.08 -8.98
CA ALA A 22 -14.94 14.18 -8.03
C ALA A 22 -15.27 13.70 -6.63
N THR A 23 -15.98 12.58 -6.48
CA THR A 23 -16.36 12.06 -5.18
C THR A 23 -15.32 11.12 -4.58
N SER A 24 -14.39 10.62 -5.37
CA SER A 24 -13.35 9.71 -4.89
C SER A 24 -12.08 10.48 -4.53
N LYS A 25 -11.41 9.99 -3.50
CA LYS A 25 -10.13 10.57 -3.11
C LYS A 25 -9.04 10.10 -4.06
N PRO A 26 -8.05 10.95 -4.36
CA PRO A 26 -6.88 10.51 -5.12
C PRO A 26 -6.19 9.34 -4.44
N TYR A 27 -5.71 8.41 -5.22
CA TYR A 27 -4.98 7.26 -4.68
C TYR A 27 -3.93 6.79 -5.67
N MET A 28 -2.96 6.06 -5.14
CA MET A 28 -1.97 5.35 -5.94
C MET A 28 -2.12 3.86 -5.66
N ARG A 29 -1.93 3.06 -6.70
CA ARG A 29 -2.00 1.60 -6.59
C ARG A 29 -0.63 0.98 -6.70
N PHE A 30 -0.38 -0.01 -5.86
CA PHE A 30 0.79 -0.85 -5.98
C PHE A 30 0.33 -2.29 -6.21
N HIS A 31 1.05 -2.99 -7.05
CA HIS A 31 0.80 -4.41 -7.27
C HIS A 31 1.74 -5.22 -6.40
N HIS A 32 1.17 -5.97 -5.49
CA HIS A 32 1.94 -6.88 -4.65
C HIS A 32 1.83 -8.30 -5.23
N SER A 33 2.77 -9.14 -4.85
CA SER A 33 2.71 -10.54 -5.25
C SER A 33 1.51 -11.24 -4.60
N GLN A 34 1.04 -12.32 -5.22
CA GLN A 34 -0.02 -13.12 -4.63
C GLN A 34 0.42 -13.68 -3.29
N ALA A 35 1.69 -14.08 -3.17
CA ALA A 35 2.22 -14.59 -1.91
C ALA A 35 2.14 -13.56 -0.80
N LEU A 36 2.46 -12.30 -1.11
CA LEU A 36 2.38 -11.23 -0.12
C LEU A 36 0.92 -10.94 0.26
N ARG A 37 0.00 -11.00 -0.70
CA ARG A 37 -1.41 -10.86 -0.41
C ARG A 37 -1.90 -11.94 0.55
N ASP A 38 -1.53 -13.18 0.28
CA ASP A 38 -1.91 -14.32 1.12
C ASP A 38 -1.31 -14.21 2.52
N GLN A 39 -0.05 -13.81 2.61
CA GLN A 39 0.60 -13.56 3.88
C GLN A 39 -0.11 -12.46 4.66
N THR A 40 -0.48 -11.39 3.98
CA THR A 40 -1.22 -10.28 4.59
C THR A 40 -2.52 -10.79 5.21
N LEU A 41 -3.31 -11.53 4.46
CA LEU A 41 -4.57 -12.05 4.94
C LEU A 41 -4.37 -13.00 6.14
N GLN A 42 -3.34 -13.82 6.10
CA GLN A 42 -3.02 -14.71 7.21
C GLN A 42 -2.68 -13.95 8.48
N VAL A 43 -1.82 -12.96 8.39
CA VAL A 43 -1.40 -12.19 9.56
C VAL A 43 -2.57 -11.39 10.12
N LEU A 44 -3.36 -10.76 9.26
CA LEU A 44 -4.55 -10.00 9.70
C LEU A 44 -5.52 -10.92 10.43
N ALA A 45 -5.78 -12.11 9.88
CA ALA A 45 -6.67 -13.07 10.52
C ALA A 45 -6.13 -13.52 11.88
N ALA A 46 -4.83 -13.74 11.99
CA ALA A 46 -4.21 -14.15 13.24
C ALA A 46 -4.37 -13.07 14.33
N VAL A 47 -4.13 -11.82 13.96
CA VAL A 47 -4.28 -10.70 14.91
C VAL A 47 -5.72 -10.51 15.31
N GLU A 48 -6.64 -10.55 14.35
CA GLU A 48 -8.06 -10.32 14.58
C GLU A 48 -8.71 -11.43 15.37
N GLY A 49 -8.24 -12.67 15.21
CA GLY A 49 -8.78 -13.82 15.90
C GLY A 49 -8.15 -14.10 17.26
N ALA A 50 -7.11 -13.36 17.65
CA ALA A 50 -6.42 -13.58 18.91
C ALA A 50 -7.23 -13.00 20.07
N GLU A 51 -7.10 -13.62 21.25
CA GLU A 51 -7.70 -13.06 22.45
C GLU A 51 -7.15 -11.67 22.75
N ARG A 52 -5.85 -11.51 22.52
CA ARG A 52 -5.16 -10.23 22.70
C ARG A 52 -4.37 -9.91 21.46
N ALA A 53 -4.81 -8.90 20.72
CA ALA A 53 -4.12 -8.46 19.51
C ALA A 53 -2.66 -8.07 19.80
N SER A 54 -2.40 -7.51 20.97
CA SER A 54 -1.06 -7.10 21.37
C SER A 54 -0.06 -8.25 21.43
N ALA A 55 -0.51 -9.48 21.61
CA ALA A 55 0.37 -10.64 21.56
C ALA A 55 0.98 -10.86 20.16
N HIS A 56 0.33 -10.32 19.14
CA HIS A 56 0.77 -10.45 17.74
C HIS A 56 1.31 -9.14 17.15
N ALA A 57 1.63 -8.16 17.99
CA ALA A 57 2.14 -6.87 17.53
C ALA A 57 3.40 -7.02 16.69
N GLY A 58 4.28 -7.95 17.04
CA GLY A 58 5.51 -8.22 16.29
C GLY A 58 5.22 -8.72 14.88
N GLN A 59 4.28 -9.66 14.73
CA GLN A 59 3.89 -10.17 13.43
C GLN A 59 3.28 -9.07 12.55
N LEU A 60 2.45 -8.22 13.15
CA LEU A 60 1.86 -7.10 12.42
C LEU A 60 2.91 -6.11 11.99
N ALA A 61 3.90 -5.84 12.85
CA ALA A 61 5.01 -4.96 12.50
C ALA A 61 5.80 -5.50 11.31
N GLU A 62 6.12 -6.79 11.31
CA GLU A 62 6.82 -7.42 10.19
C GLU A 62 6.00 -7.33 8.90
N LEU A 63 4.69 -7.53 8.99
CA LEU A 63 3.82 -7.39 7.84
C LEU A 63 3.85 -5.96 7.29
N VAL A 64 3.71 -4.96 8.16
CA VAL A 64 3.75 -3.56 7.75
C VAL A 64 5.07 -3.23 7.05
N MET A 65 6.18 -3.76 7.58
CA MET A 65 7.48 -3.58 6.95
C MET A 65 7.53 -4.21 5.56
N THR A 66 7.04 -5.44 5.43
CA THR A 66 7.05 -6.15 4.15
C THR A 66 6.19 -5.41 3.11
N LEU A 67 5.03 -4.92 3.51
CA LEU A 67 4.17 -4.13 2.62
C LEU A 67 4.85 -2.83 2.20
N THR A 68 5.50 -2.17 3.13
CA THR A 68 6.23 -0.93 2.87
C THR A 68 7.38 -1.18 1.90
N ASP A 69 8.15 -2.23 2.14
CA ASP A 69 9.27 -2.60 1.27
C ASP A 69 8.80 -2.88 -0.15
N SER A 70 7.69 -3.60 -0.29
CA SER A 70 7.12 -3.89 -1.60
C SER A 70 6.70 -2.61 -2.32
N GLY A 71 6.08 -1.66 -1.61
CA GLY A 71 5.71 -0.38 -2.17
C GLY A 71 6.91 0.45 -2.59
N LEU A 72 7.93 0.50 -1.74
CA LEU A 72 9.17 1.22 -2.06
C LEU A 72 9.89 0.59 -3.25
N ASP A 73 9.90 -0.74 -3.33
CA ASP A 73 10.50 -1.43 -4.46
C ASP A 73 9.82 -1.01 -5.76
N GLN A 74 8.50 -1.05 -5.81
CA GLN A 74 7.77 -0.67 -7.02
C GLN A 74 7.90 0.80 -7.34
N TYR A 75 7.78 1.64 -6.34
CA TYR A 75 7.76 3.08 -6.55
C TYR A 75 9.13 3.64 -6.89
N PHE A 76 10.18 3.13 -6.26
CA PHE A 76 11.51 3.68 -6.39
C PHE A 76 12.46 2.78 -7.17
N VAL A 77 12.64 1.55 -6.73
CA VAL A 77 13.66 0.67 -7.31
C VAL A 77 13.33 0.28 -8.75
N GLN A 78 12.09 -0.09 -9.03
CA GLN A 78 11.68 -0.43 -10.38
C GLN A 78 11.71 0.78 -11.31
N SER A 79 11.35 1.94 -10.79
CA SER A 79 11.46 3.18 -11.56
C SER A 79 12.91 3.50 -11.91
N LEU A 80 13.81 3.29 -10.96
CA LEU A 80 15.22 3.50 -11.17
C LEU A 80 15.78 2.55 -12.23
N LYS A 81 15.38 1.29 -12.19
CA LYS A 81 15.77 0.30 -13.19
C LYS A 81 15.26 0.68 -14.58
N ALA A 82 14.05 1.22 -14.65
CA ALA A 82 13.46 1.64 -15.91
C ALA A 82 14.23 2.78 -16.56
N THR A 83 14.93 3.60 -15.79
CA THR A 83 15.75 4.68 -16.34
C THR A 83 17.11 4.20 -16.84
N LYS A 84 17.41 2.90 -16.67
CA LYS A 84 18.71 2.31 -17.03
C LYS A 84 19.86 3.01 -16.32
N ALA A 85 19.67 3.36 -15.07
CA ALA A 85 20.72 3.99 -14.27
C ALA A 85 21.94 3.09 -14.15
N GLY A 86 23.11 3.69 -14.07
CA GLY A 86 24.36 2.97 -14.01
C GLY A 86 24.52 2.18 -12.73
N PHE A 87 25.49 1.26 -12.73
CA PHE A 87 25.76 0.37 -11.61
C PHE A 87 25.97 1.11 -10.29
N VAL A 88 26.74 2.21 -10.32
CA VAL A 88 27.04 2.98 -9.11
C VAL A 88 25.77 3.57 -8.50
N VAL A 89 24.90 4.10 -9.36
CA VAL A 89 23.64 4.68 -8.89
C VAL A 89 22.74 3.61 -8.30
N GLN A 90 22.63 2.46 -8.95
CA GLN A 90 21.81 1.36 -8.45
C GLN A 90 22.33 0.83 -7.12
N GLN A 91 23.65 0.71 -6.99
CA GLN A 91 24.25 0.23 -5.76
C GLN A 91 24.06 1.23 -4.61
N SER A 92 24.22 2.52 -4.90
CA SER A 92 23.96 3.56 -3.90
C SER A 92 22.51 3.55 -3.43
N ALA A 93 21.58 3.35 -4.37
CA ALA A 93 20.17 3.24 -4.04
C ALA A 93 19.88 2.04 -3.15
N ALA A 94 20.50 0.90 -3.45
CA ALA A 94 20.32 -0.31 -2.63
C ALA A 94 20.82 -0.11 -1.21
N LEU A 95 21.97 0.53 -1.04
CA LEU A 95 22.52 0.83 0.27
C LEU A 95 21.64 1.81 1.04
N GLY A 96 21.17 2.85 0.36
CA GLY A 96 20.27 3.82 0.94
C GLY A 96 18.95 3.18 1.39
N MET A 97 18.39 2.31 0.57
CA MET A 97 17.16 1.61 0.89
C MET A 97 17.32 0.70 2.10
N ALA A 98 18.47 0.00 2.20
CA ALA A 98 18.74 -0.83 3.37
C ALA A 98 18.76 0.00 4.65
N GLY A 99 19.34 1.19 4.60
CA GLY A 99 19.34 2.10 5.73
C GLY A 99 17.95 2.59 6.12
N VAL A 100 17.15 2.96 5.12
CA VAL A 100 15.76 3.39 5.34
C VAL A 100 14.96 2.25 5.96
N GLN A 101 15.08 1.05 5.43
CA GLN A 101 14.36 -0.12 5.96
C GLN A 101 14.71 -0.39 7.42
N LYS A 102 15.97 -0.25 7.78
CA LYS A 102 16.40 -0.47 9.16
C LYS A 102 15.77 0.55 10.11
N VAL A 103 15.80 1.81 9.74
CA VAL A 103 15.22 2.88 10.55
C VAL A 103 13.71 2.70 10.65
N MET A 104 13.05 2.47 9.54
CA MET A 104 11.60 2.27 9.51
C MET A 104 11.20 1.06 10.35
N GLY A 105 11.96 -0.03 10.27
CA GLY A 105 11.70 -1.22 11.08
C GLY A 105 11.69 -0.91 12.56
N THR A 106 12.66 -0.15 13.01
CA THR A 106 12.73 0.27 14.41
C THR A 106 11.52 1.10 14.81
N VAL A 107 11.15 2.08 13.96
CA VAL A 107 10.00 2.95 14.24
C VAL A 107 8.71 2.15 14.27
N VAL A 108 8.49 1.32 13.26
CA VAL A 108 7.24 0.53 13.16
C VAL A 108 7.09 -0.40 14.35
N ARG A 109 8.15 -1.12 14.72
CA ARG A 109 8.10 -2.03 15.87
C ARG A 109 7.83 -1.28 17.17
N ASN A 110 8.46 -0.13 17.36
CA ASN A 110 8.26 0.67 18.55
C ASN A 110 6.84 1.21 18.63
N VAL A 111 6.31 1.71 17.52
CA VAL A 111 4.96 2.27 17.50
C VAL A 111 3.93 1.18 17.74
N LEU A 112 4.00 0.09 16.99
CA LEU A 112 3.03 -0.99 17.13
C LEU A 112 3.15 -1.69 18.47
N GLY A 113 4.37 -1.80 19.01
CA GLY A 113 4.59 -2.40 20.32
C GLY A 113 3.99 -1.61 21.47
N ARG A 114 3.67 -0.35 21.25
CA ARG A 114 3.04 0.51 22.27
C ARG A 114 1.54 0.64 22.11
N MET A 115 0.98 0.06 21.07
CA MET A 115 -0.45 0.11 20.82
C MET A 115 -1.18 -0.91 21.66
N ASP A 116 -2.40 -0.54 22.10
CA ASP A 116 -3.28 -1.46 22.77
C ASP A 116 -4.02 -2.35 21.75
N ASP A 117 -4.79 -3.32 22.24
CA ASP A 117 -5.49 -4.27 21.38
C ASP A 117 -6.43 -3.59 20.39
N ARG A 118 -7.15 -2.56 20.85
CA ARG A 118 -8.09 -1.82 20.00
C ARG A 118 -7.37 -1.09 18.88
N GLN A 119 -6.24 -0.46 19.20
CA GLN A 119 -5.45 0.28 18.20
C GLN A 119 -4.89 -0.67 17.15
N LEU A 120 -4.39 -1.83 17.57
CA LEU A 120 -3.88 -2.83 16.64
C LEU A 120 -4.97 -3.37 15.72
N LEU A 121 -6.16 -3.59 16.25
CA LEU A 121 -7.30 -4.00 15.43
C LEU A 121 -7.70 -2.92 14.43
N SER A 122 -7.58 -1.65 14.81
CA SER A 122 -7.79 -0.53 13.87
C SER A 122 -6.77 -0.54 12.74
N VAL A 123 -5.52 -0.87 13.05
CA VAL A 123 -4.48 -0.99 12.00
C VAL A 123 -4.87 -2.11 11.03
N CYS A 124 -5.30 -3.25 11.55
CA CYS A 124 -5.73 -4.37 10.70
C CYS A 124 -6.89 -3.96 9.79
N ALA A 125 -7.88 -3.26 10.34
CA ALA A 125 -9.03 -2.79 9.57
C ALA A 125 -8.60 -1.84 8.46
N SER A 126 -7.67 -0.95 8.75
CA SER A 126 -7.13 -0.02 7.76
C SER A 126 -6.40 -0.74 6.63
N ILE A 127 -5.59 -1.74 6.97
CA ILE A 127 -4.87 -2.50 5.96
C ILE A 127 -5.88 -3.23 5.05
N ARG A 128 -6.91 -3.86 5.63
CA ARG A 128 -7.94 -4.52 4.84
C ARG A 128 -8.64 -3.56 3.89
N GLN A 129 -8.90 -2.36 4.36
CA GLN A 129 -9.56 -1.33 3.55
C GLN A 129 -8.74 -0.94 2.34
N PHE A 130 -7.41 -0.97 2.46
CA PHE A 130 -6.51 -0.64 1.35
C PHE A 130 -6.28 -1.80 0.39
N MET A 131 -6.67 -3.01 0.74
CA MET A 131 -6.56 -4.15 -0.15
C MET A 131 -7.70 -4.12 -1.17
N VAL A 132 -7.32 -4.10 -2.43
CA VAL A 132 -8.29 -3.99 -3.53
C VAL A 132 -8.34 -5.28 -4.31
#